data_1a5c2a61b0f23b9c84579c2791a7e3fc
#
_entry.id   1a5c2a61b0f23b9c84579c2791a7e3fc
#
_cell.length_a   1.000
_cell.length_b   1.000
_cell.length_c   1.000
_cell.angle_alpha   90.00
_cell.angle_beta   90.00
_cell.angle_gamma   90.00
#
_symmetry.space_group_name_H-M   'P 1'
#
loop_
_entity.id
_entity.type
_entity.pdbx_description
1 polymer ?
#
loop_
_entity_poly.entity_id
_entity_poly.type
_entity_poly.pdbx_seq_one_letter_code
_entity_poly.pdbx_strand_id
1 'polypeptide(L)'
;MKITFLGTSSGAPTRYRNLSATAVQPERGKPWVLVDCGEATQHQLLRTPLSPLRLEAILITHIHGDHCYGLPGLLASCQLNGRTAPLTLVGPQAVWEYLQAVMQFTEMRIDYPLQFLPVNEKLDVSAGGFQISAAPLSHRTECWGYRLRETQVPLQLNVERLQAEGIAPGPGYAHLQRGEDLQLADGRWLSSADYTQLSRRPRVAVIAGDNDRPELLAGLCEGADLLVHEATYTEDILLQVGPEPQHSSAERVARFAEQQRIPNLILTHFSPRYLSKPRRQGDRLVAEIRAEARRHYSGQLQLAEDLASWLISRDGMLLPL
;
A
#
# COMPACT_ATOMS: atom_id res chain seq x y z
N MET A 1 3.07 10.07 3.50
CA MET A 1 2.38 8.77 3.32
C MET A 1 3.02 7.79 4.29
N LYS A 2 2.23 7.08 5.07
CA LYS A 2 2.70 6.11 6.06
C LYS A 2 2.33 4.69 5.61
N ILE A 3 3.26 3.76 5.70
CA ILE A 3 3.08 2.35 5.41
C ILE A 3 3.32 1.56 6.69
N THR A 4 2.41 0.64 7.05
CA THR A 4 2.54 -0.24 8.24
C THR A 4 2.34 -1.67 7.80
N PHE A 5 3.29 -2.55 8.12
CA PHE A 5 3.19 -3.97 7.81
C PHE A 5 2.49 -4.71 8.95
N LEU A 6 1.38 -5.36 8.65
CA LEU A 6 0.64 -6.19 9.60
C LEU A 6 1.05 -7.66 9.52
N GLY A 7 1.68 -8.04 8.41
CA GLY A 7 2.22 -9.37 8.22
C GLY A 7 3.18 -9.42 7.03
N THR A 8 4.21 -10.25 7.13
CA THR A 8 5.36 -10.24 6.22
C THR A 8 5.86 -11.64 5.85
N SER A 9 5.11 -12.69 6.20
CA SER A 9 5.42 -14.10 5.88
C SER A 9 4.72 -14.55 4.62
N SER A 10 5.38 -15.41 3.86
CA SER A 10 4.88 -16.12 2.68
C SER A 10 4.27 -17.47 3.04
N GLY A 11 3.09 -17.78 2.50
CA GLY A 11 2.44 -19.09 2.56
C GLY A 11 1.97 -19.54 3.94
N ALA A 12 2.81 -19.47 4.95
CA ALA A 12 2.50 -19.88 6.31
C ALA A 12 3.04 -18.87 7.34
N PRO A 13 2.31 -18.64 8.45
CA PRO A 13 2.80 -17.77 9.51
C PRO A 13 3.99 -18.40 10.25
N THR A 14 4.78 -17.57 10.87
CA THR A 14 5.84 -18.00 11.78
C THR A 14 5.57 -17.44 13.18
N ARG A 15 6.39 -17.82 14.16
CA ARG A 15 6.28 -17.22 15.51
C ARG A 15 6.44 -15.69 15.50
N TYR A 16 7.12 -15.14 14.50
CA TYR A 16 7.54 -13.73 14.45
C TYR A 16 6.95 -12.96 13.27
N ARG A 17 6.32 -13.65 12.31
CA ARG A 17 5.74 -13.06 11.10
C ARG A 17 4.36 -13.61 10.84
N ASN A 18 3.39 -12.72 10.75
CA ASN A 18 2.03 -13.02 10.28
C ASN A 18 1.99 -13.04 8.74
N LEU A 19 0.87 -13.49 8.19
CA LEU A 19 0.60 -13.54 6.76
C LEU A 19 0.34 -12.14 6.17
N SER A 20 0.45 -12.02 4.85
CA SER A 20 0.52 -10.77 4.10
C SER A 20 -0.61 -9.80 4.42
N ALA A 21 -0.26 -8.62 4.90
CA ALA A 21 -1.17 -7.49 5.03
C ALA A 21 -0.36 -6.18 5.21
N THR A 22 -0.69 -5.16 4.43
CA THR A 22 -0.01 -3.86 4.47
C THR A 22 -1.02 -2.73 4.53
N ALA A 23 -0.94 -1.90 5.55
CA ALA A 23 -1.79 -0.71 5.71
C ALA A 23 -1.09 0.54 5.18
N VAL A 24 -1.84 1.36 4.41
CA VAL A 24 -1.37 2.62 3.85
C VAL A 24 -2.26 3.76 4.33
N GLN A 25 -1.63 4.81 4.88
CA GLN A 25 -2.31 6.00 5.38
C GLN A 25 -1.72 7.27 4.77
N PRO A 26 -2.52 8.35 4.58
CA PRO A 26 -1.97 9.69 4.39
C PRO A 26 -1.11 10.08 5.60
N GLU A 27 -0.18 11.00 5.40
CA GLU A 27 0.62 11.57 6.52
C GLU A 27 -0.26 12.22 7.59
N ARG A 28 -1.36 12.83 7.15
CA ARG A 28 -2.37 13.46 8.01
C ARG A 28 -3.73 12.86 7.74
N GLY A 29 -4.53 12.72 8.78
CA GLY A 29 -5.86 12.14 8.69
C GLY A 29 -5.95 10.75 9.30
N LYS A 30 -7.18 10.24 9.37
CA LYS A 30 -7.49 8.94 9.98
C LYS A 30 -7.87 7.86 8.97
N PRO A 31 -8.33 8.19 7.74
CA PRO A 31 -8.66 7.17 6.74
C PRO A 31 -7.41 6.39 6.34
N TRP A 32 -7.62 5.12 5.93
CA TRP A 32 -6.54 4.26 5.47
C TRP A 32 -7.04 3.17 4.53
N VAL A 33 -6.12 2.54 3.84
CA VAL A 33 -6.33 1.45 2.87
C VAL A 33 -5.53 0.24 3.32
N LEU A 34 -6.11 -0.95 3.16
CA LEU A 34 -5.44 -2.22 3.41
C LEU A 34 -5.11 -2.89 2.06
N VAL A 35 -3.88 -3.34 1.88
CA VAL A 35 -3.47 -4.21 0.77
C VAL A 35 -3.20 -5.59 1.35
N ASP A 36 -3.95 -6.57 0.89
CA ASP A 36 -4.08 -7.94 1.39
C ASP A 36 -4.59 -8.04 2.84
N CYS A 37 -5.18 -9.17 3.14
CA CYS A 37 -5.76 -9.49 4.42
C CYS A 37 -5.56 -10.97 4.74
N GLY A 38 -4.31 -11.36 4.98
CA GLY A 38 -3.96 -12.71 5.39
C GLY A 38 -4.58 -13.07 6.74
N GLU A 39 -4.52 -14.36 7.10
CA GLU A 39 -5.04 -14.84 8.39
C GLU A 39 -4.50 -14.01 9.55
N ALA A 40 -5.33 -13.81 10.58
CA ALA A 40 -5.03 -13.03 11.79
C ALA A 40 -4.67 -11.55 11.56
N THR A 41 -4.89 -10.96 10.39
CA THR A 41 -4.72 -9.50 10.15
C THR A 41 -5.50 -8.67 11.17
N GLN A 42 -6.73 -9.07 11.53
CA GLN A 42 -7.52 -8.37 12.56
C GLN A 42 -6.86 -8.38 13.95
N HIS A 43 -6.12 -9.45 14.33
CA HIS A 43 -5.36 -9.49 15.56
C HIS A 43 -4.14 -8.56 15.54
N GLN A 44 -3.47 -8.48 14.40
CA GLN A 44 -2.37 -7.53 14.23
C GLN A 44 -2.86 -6.08 14.30
N LEU A 45 -4.04 -5.77 13.76
CA LEU A 45 -4.65 -4.44 13.86
C LEU A 45 -4.88 -4.00 15.32
N LEU A 46 -5.25 -4.91 16.24
CA LEU A 46 -5.43 -4.60 17.66
C LEU A 46 -4.13 -4.09 18.33
N ARG A 47 -2.98 -4.34 17.72
CA ARG A 47 -1.65 -3.91 18.21
C ARG A 47 -1.18 -2.61 17.57
N THR A 48 -2.03 -1.94 16.81
CA THR A 48 -1.74 -0.70 16.08
C THR A 48 -2.75 0.39 16.43
N PRO A 49 -2.47 1.67 16.14
CA PRO A 49 -3.47 2.73 16.27
C PRO A 49 -4.48 2.78 15.12
N LEU A 50 -4.44 1.83 14.18
CA LEU A 50 -5.33 1.76 13.03
C LEU A 50 -6.75 1.34 13.46
N SER A 51 -7.73 2.20 13.23
CA SER A 51 -9.12 1.88 13.52
C SER A 51 -9.78 1.20 12.32
N PRO A 52 -10.35 -0.01 12.46
CA PRO A 52 -11.12 -0.67 11.40
C PRO A 52 -12.29 0.18 10.89
N LEU A 53 -12.85 1.07 11.74
CA LEU A 53 -13.93 1.99 11.36
C LEU A 53 -13.47 3.12 10.42
N ARG A 54 -12.15 3.31 10.26
CA ARG A 54 -11.54 4.30 9.36
C ARG A 54 -10.94 3.66 8.10
N LEU A 55 -11.05 2.35 7.96
CA LEU A 55 -10.68 1.62 6.76
C LEU A 55 -11.67 1.98 5.63
N GLU A 56 -11.18 2.51 4.50
CA GLU A 56 -12.03 2.92 3.39
C GLU A 56 -11.98 1.94 2.21
N ALA A 57 -10.86 1.24 2.03
CA ALA A 57 -10.76 0.20 1.02
C ALA A 57 -9.86 -0.95 1.46
N ILE A 58 -10.20 -2.15 0.98
CA ILE A 58 -9.37 -3.36 1.04
C ILE A 58 -9.06 -3.74 -0.41
N LEU A 59 -7.78 -3.89 -0.72
CA LEU A 59 -7.27 -4.24 -2.04
C LEU A 59 -6.63 -5.62 -1.93
N ILE A 60 -7.27 -6.65 -2.47
CA ILE A 60 -6.71 -8.02 -2.46
C ILE A 60 -5.96 -8.26 -3.76
N THR A 61 -4.71 -8.65 -3.66
CA THR A 61 -3.85 -8.87 -4.81
C THR A 61 -4.23 -10.15 -5.55
N HIS A 62 -4.51 -11.23 -4.83
CA HIS A 62 -4.92 -12.53 -5.39
C HIS A 62 -5.60 -13.43 -4.35
N ILE A 63 -6.12 -14.58 -4.81
CA ILE A 63 -7.00 -15.45 -4.00
C ILE A 63 -6.26 -16.40 -3.04
N HIS A 64 -4.93 -16.49 -3.04
CA HIS A 64 -4.25 -17.38 -2.10
C HIS A 64 -4.55 -17.02 -0.64
N GLY A 65 -4.62 -18.04 0.22
CA GLY A 65 -5.11 -17.88 1.58
C GLY A 65 -4.29 -16.95 2.45
N ASP A 66 -2.97 -16.93 2.26
CA ASP A 66 -2.05 -16.03 2.97
C ASP A 66 -2.24 -14.55 2.59
N HIS A 67 -3.10 -14.25 1.61
CA HIS A 67 -3.49 -12.90 1.21
C HIS A 67 -4.96 -12.57 1.48
N CYS A 68 -5.84 -13.58 1.73
CA CYS A 68 -7.27 -13.30 1.84
C CYS A 68 -8.02 -14.02 3.00
N TYR A 69 -7.44 -15.00 3.69
CA TYR A 69 -8.17 -15.76 4.71
C TYR A 69 -8.57 -14.92 5.94
N GLY A 70 -7.93 -13.80 6.21
CA GLY A 70 -8.33 -12.87 7.26
C GLY A 70 -9.53 -11.99 6.90
N LEU A 71 -9.90 -11.92 5.61
CA LEU A 71 -10.92 -11.00 5.09
C LEU A 71 -12.28 -11.19 5.77
N PRO A 72 -12.89 -12.40 5.84
CA PRO A 72 -14.18 -12.57 6.48
C PRO A 72 -14.18 -12.13 7.95
N GLY A 73 -13.14 -12.51 8.70
CA GLY A 73 -13.02 -12.15 10.11
C GLY A 73 -12.88 -10.64 10.33
N LEU A 74 -12.13 -9.94 9.49
CA LEU A 74 -12.00 -8.49 9.56
C LEU A 74 -13.33 -7.79 9.26
N LEU A 75 -14.06 -8.23 8.22
CA LEU A 75 -15.35 -7.65 7.86
C LEU A 75 -16.41 -7.88 8.96
N ALA A 76 -16.45 -9.08 9.55
CA ALA A 76 -17.31 -9.37 10.69
C ALA A 76 -16.94 -8.49 11.91
N SER A 77 -15.65 -8.28 12.18
CA SER A 77 -15.20 -7.38 13.24
C SER A 77 -15.62 -5.93 12.99
N CYS A 78 -15.58 -5.46 11.75
CA CYS A 78 -16.11 -4.13 11.40
C CYS A 78 -17.61 -4.02 11.71
N GLN A 79 -18.40 -5.03 11.37
CA GLN A 79 -19.84 -5.11 11.70
C GLN A 79 -20.08 -5.04 13.22
N LEU A 80 -19.41 -5.91 13.96
CA LEU A 80 -19.56 -5.99 15.42
C LEU A 80 -19.09 -4.72 16.14
N ASN A 81 -18.15 -3.98 15.59
CA ASN A 81 -17.73 -2.67 16.10
C ASN A 81 -18.62 -1.50 15.65
N GLY A 82 -19.78 -1.79 15.03
CA GLY A 82 -20.78 -0.78 14.68
C GLY A 82 -20.42 0.06 13.47
N ARG A 83 -19.71 -0.50 12.48
CA ARG A 83 -19.45 0.20 11.22
C ARG A 83 -20.76 0.51 10.50
N THR A 84 -20.92 1.76 10.06
CA THR A 84 -22.02 2.22 9.21
C THR A 84 -21.50 2.83 7.89
N ALA A 85 -20.24 3.26 7.88
CA ALA A 85 -19.61 3.86 6.70
C ALA A 85 -19.38 2.81 5.60
N PRO A 86 -19.49 3.17 4.32
CA PRO A 86 -19.17 2.28 3.21
C PRO A 86 -17.74 1.74 3.28
N LEU A 87 -17.54 0.54 2.75
CA LEU A 87 -16.24 -0.09 2.55
C LEU A 87 -16.14 -0.60 1.13
N THR A 88 -15.06 -0.26 0.44
CA THR A 88 -14.76 -0.77 -0.89
C THR A 88 -13.84 -1.98 -0.80
N LEU A 89 -14.22 -3.08 -1.43
CA LEU A 89 -13.38 -4.27 -1.63
C LEU A 89 -12.99 -4.35 -3.11
N VAL A 90 -11.71 -4.31 -3.39
CA VAL A 90 -11.15 -4.47 -4.74
C VAL A 90 -10.35 -5.77 -4.79
N GLY A 91 -10.50 -6.54 -5.85
CA GLY A 91 -9.73 -7.77 -6.03
C GLY A 91 -10.21 -8.62 -7.20
N PRO A 92 -9.54 -9.74 -7.48
CA PRO A 92 -10.04 -10.72 -8.44
C PRO A 92 -11.46 -11.21 -8.11
N GLN A 93 -12.22 -11.57 -9.12
CA GLN A 93 -13.59 -12.08 -8.96
C GLN A 93 -13.65 -13.27 -8.00
N ALA A 94 -12.64 -14.14 -8.01
CA ALA A 94 -12.55 -15.30 -7.11
C ALA A 94 -12.54 -14.91 -5.61
N VAL A 95 -12.02 -13.71 -5.24
CA VAL A 95 -12.04 -13.20 -3.86
C VAL A 95 -13.49 -12.90 -3.43
N TRP A 96 -14.28 -12.34 -4.33
CA TRP A 96 -15.69 -12.07 -4.05
C TRP A 96 -16.49 -13.35 -3.89
N GLU A 97 -16.29 -14.32 -4.78
CA GLU A 97 -16.94 -15.64 -4.71
C GLU A 97 -16.59 -16.39 -3.43
N TYR A 98 -15.29 -16.36 -3.04
CA TYR A 98 -14.83 -16.89 -1.75
C TYR A 98 -15.57 -16.22 -0.57
N LEU A 99 -15.62 -14.90 -0.56
CA LEU A 99 -16.30 -14.16 0.52
C LEU A 99 -17.79 -14.47 0.58
N GLN A 100 -18.48 -14.50 -0.57
CA GLN A 100 -19.90 -14.86 -0.65
C GLN A 100 -20.14 -16.27 -0.13
N ALA A 101 -19.32 -17.25 -0.49
CA ALA A 101 -19.42 -18.62 0.01
C ALA A 101 -19.25 -18.68 1.55
N VAL A 102 -18.24 -17.98 2.08
CA VAL A 102 -18.04 -17.90 3.55
C VAL A 102 -19.27 -17.29 4.21
N MET A 103 -19.77 -16.16 3.72
CA MET A 103 -20.95 -15.48 4.28
C MET A 103 -22.18 -16.41 4.26
N GLN A 104 -22.39 -17.14 3.16
CA GLN A 104 -23.49 -18.08 3.01
C GLN A 104 -23.42 -19.23 4.02
N PHE A 105 -22.27 -19.92 4.10
CA PHE A 105 -22.12 -21.12 4.95
C PHE A 105 -21.99 -20.81 6.44
N THR A 106 -21.54 -19.61 6.79
CA THR A 106 -21.41 -19.19 8.19
C THR A 106 -22.56 -18.29 8.66
N GLU A 107 -23.57 -18.04 7.81
CA GLU A 107 -24.67 -17.11 8.05
C GLU A 107 -24.19 -15.69 8.46
N MET A 108 -22.98 -15.33 8.03
CA MET A 108 -22.39 -14.02 8.32
C MET A 108 -23.16 -12.91 7.61
N ARG A 109 -23.55 -11.88 8.36
CA ARG A 109 -24.25 -10.69 7.82
C ARG A 109 -23.38 -9.47 7.93
N ILE A 110 -23.44 -8.62 6.91
CA ILE A 110 -22.80 -7.31 6.85
C ILE A 110 -23.89 -6.30 6.52
N ASP A 111 -24.22 -5.41 7.46
CA ASP A 111 -25.29 -4.43 7.33
C ASP A 111 -24.78 -3.06 6.82
N TYR A 112 -23.47 -2.82 6.87
CA TYR A 112 -22.89 -1.63 6.26
C TYR A 112 -22.68 -1.82 4.74
N PRO A 113 -22.70 -0.74 3.95
CA PRO A 113 -22.50 -0.85 2.51
C PRO A 113 -21.11 -1.42 2.18
N LEU A 114 -21.06 -2.65 1.69
CA LEU A 114 -19.85 -3.28 1.14
C LEU A 114 -19.93 -3.29 -0.38
N GLN A 115 -19.09 -2.50 -1.04
CA GLN A 115 -19.02 -2.43 -2.49
C GLN A 115 -17.85 -3.27 -2.99
N PHE A 116 -18.13 -4.28 -3.79
CA PHE A 116 -17.09 -5.02 -4.51
C PHE A 116 -16.84 -4.40 -5.89
N LEU A 117 -15.56 -4.22 -6.23
CA LEU A 117 -15.09 -3.78 -7.53
C LEU A 117 -14.10 -4.81 -8.06
N PRO A 118 -14.42 -5.54 -9.15
CA PRO A 118 -13.47 -6.45 -9.76
C PRO A 118 -12.27 -5.65 -10.30
N VAL A 119 -11.07 -6.09 -9.94
CA VAL A 119 -9.83 -5.43 -10.37
C VAL A 119 -9.62 -5.63 -11.87
N ASN A 120 -9.11 -4.61 -12.54
CA ASN A 120 -8.70 -4.65 -13.95
C ASN A 120 -7.72 -3.49 -14.22
N GLU A 121 -7.10 -3.48 -15.41
CA GLU A 121 -6.11 -2.46 -15.80
C GLU A 121 -6.69 -1.03 -15.92
N LYS A 122 -8.00 -0.88 -15.95
CA LYS A 122 -8.69 0.43 -15.96
C LYS A 122 -9.15 0.86 -14.58
N LEU A 123 -8.71 0.13 -13.52
CA LEU A 123 -9.07 0.49 -12.14
C LEU A 123 -8.66 1.91 -11.84
N ASP A 124 -9.62 2.71 -11.38
CA ASP A 124 -9.44 4.10 -10.98
C ASP A 124 -10.35 4.41 -9.78
N VAL A 125 -9.86 4.16 -8.58
CA VAL A 125 -10.62 4.25 -7.33
C VAL A 125 -10.00 5.26 -6.39
N SER A 126 -10.82 6.12 -5.82
CA SER A 126 -10.41 7.07 -4.77
C SER A 126 -10.83 6.55 -3.40
N ALA A 127 -9.87 6.24 -2.52
CA ALA A 127 -10.12 5.82 -1.14
C ALA A 127 -8.92 6.15 -0.24
N GLY A 128 -9.19 6.39 1.04
CA GLY A 128 -8.16 6.60 2.06
C GLY A 128 -7.22 7.80 1.80
N GLY A 129 -7.61 8.73 0.94
CA GLY A 129 -6.78 9.85 0.51
C GLY A 129 -5.82 9.50 -0.65
N PHE A 130 -6.10 8.41 -1.36
CA PHE A 130 -5.30 7.95 -2.51
C PHE A 130 -6.17 7.76 -3.74
N GLN A 131 -5.58 8.03 -4.91
CA GLN A 131 -6.00 7.51 -6.19
C GLN A 131 -5.30 6.18 -6.40
N ILE A 132 -6.07 5.14 -6.72
CA ILE A 132 -5.61 3.75 -6.76
C ILE A 132 -5.80 3.22 -8.18
N SER A 133 -4.73 2.70 -8.76
CA SER A 133 -4.73 1.97 -10.03
C SER A 133 -4.02 0.63 -9.87
N ALA A 134 -4.18 -0.27 -10.84
CA ALA A 134 -3.66 -1.63 -10.76
C ALA A 134 -3.01 -2.07 -12.09
N ALA A 135 -2.11 -3.05 -12.00
CA ALA A 135 -1.59 -3.78 -13.15
C ALA A 135 -1.50 -5.28 -12.85
N PRO A 136 -1.70 -6.14 -13.86
CA PRO A 136 -1.61 -7.58 -13.70
C PRO A 136 -0.16 -8.02 -13.48
N LEU A 137 0.01 -9.06 -12.69
CA LEU A 137 1.29 -9.68 -12.34
C LEU A 137 1.34 -11.13 -12.79
N SER A 138 2.54 -11.70 -12.79
CA SER A 138 2.78 -13.10 -13.14
C SER A 138 2.83 -13.95 -11.88
N HIS A 139 1.80 -14.75 -11.68
CA HIS A 139 1.69 -15.72 -10.59
C HIS A 139 0.79 -16.89 -10.99
N ARG A 140 0.73 -17.96 -10.19
CA ARG A 140 -0.05 -19.18 -10.46
C ARG A 140 -1.56 -18.96 -10.54
N THR A 141 -2.03 -17.83 -10.04
CA THR A 141 -3.44 -17.37 -10.12
C THR A 141 -3.46 -15.92 -10.55
N GLU A 142 -4.63 -15.41 -10.94
CA GLU A 142 -4.81 -13.99 -11.23
C GLU A 142 -4.28 -13.14 -10.06
N CYS A 143 -3.27 -12.31 -10.33
CA CYS A 143 -2.57 -11.51 -9.34
C CYS A 143 -2.33 -10.09 -9.84
N TRP A 144 -2.38 -9.12 -8.92
CA TRP A 144 -2.33 -7.70 -9.20
C TRP A 144 -1.35 -6.96 -8.29
N GLY A 145 -0.73 -5.91 -8.83
CA GLY A 145 -0.04 -4.87 -8.07
C GLY A 145 -0.87 -3.61 -8.03
N TYR A 146 -0.78 -2.85 -6.94
CA TYR A 146 -1.53 -1.61 -6.74
C TYR A 146 -0.60 -0.41 -6.62
N ARG A 147 -0.96 0.67 -7.33
CA ARG A 147 -0.33 1.99 -7.21
C ARG A 147 -1.25 2.90 -6.41
N LEU A 148 -0.74 3.49 -5.33
CA LEU A 148 -1.44 4.44 -4.48
C LEU A 148 -0.76 5.81 -4.61
N ARG A 149 -1.45 6.77 -5.23
CA ARG A 149 -0.99 8.15 -5.41
C ARG A 149 -1.78 9.07 -4.49
N GLU A 150 -1.11 9.90 -3.69
CA GLU A 150 -1.79 10.88 -2.83
C GLU A 150 -2.69 11.82 -3.62
N THR A 151 -3.89 12.06 -3.10
CA THR A 151 -4.84 13.05 -3.63
C THR A 151 -4.87 14.33 -2.81
N GLN A 152 -4.50 14.27 -1.53
CA GLN A 152 -4.56 15.38 -0.59
C GLN A 152 -3.15 15.96 -0.37
N VAL A 153 -2.66 16.72 -1.35
CA VAL A 153 -1.43 17.50 -1.21
C VAL A 153 -1.80 18.94 -0.85
N PRO A 154 -1.22 19.53 0.21
CA PRO A 154 -1.48 20.91 0.57
C PRO A 154 -1.18 21.86 -0.59
N LEU A 155 -2.02 22.88 -0.75
CA LEU A 155 -1.80 23.96 -1.69
C LEU A 155 -0.84 24.99 -1.09
N GLN A 156 -0.03 25.58 -1.93
CA GLN A 156 0.82 26.73 -1.62
C GLN A 156 0.30 27.94 -2.40
N LEU A 157 0.08 29.05 -1.69
CA LEU A 157 -0.35 30.31 -2.31
C LEU A 157 0.80 30.98 -3.07
N ASN A 158 0.48 31.53 -4.20
CA ASN A 158 1.31 32.49 -4.91
C ASN A 158 1.07 33.90 -4.35
N VAL A 159 1.71 34.17 -3.21
CA VAL A 159 1.55 35.43 -2.48
C VAL A 159 2.03 36.64 -3.31
N GLU A 160 3.10 36.46 -4.09
CA GLU A 160 3.65 37.51 -4.95
C GLU A 160 2.62 37.96 -6.01
N ARG A 161 1.94 37.01 -6.66
CA ARG A 161 0.88 37.32 -7.62
C ARG A 161 -0.29 38.01 -6.97
N LEU A 162 -0.76 37.56 -5.81
CA LEU A 162 -1.84 38.19 -5.07
C LEU A 162 -1.51 39.64 -4.72
N GLN A 163 -0.31 39.89 -4.24
CA GLN A 163 0.15 41.25 -3.90
C GLN A 163 0.28 42.16 -5.14
N ALA A 164 0.82 41.63 -6.25
CA ALA A 164 0.93 42.37 -7.51
C ALA A 164 -0.42 42.80 -8.07
N GLU A 165 -1.49 42.01 -7.81
CA GLU A 165 -2.88 42.32 -8.19
C GLU A 165 -3.61 43.15 -7.13
N GLY A 166 -2.89 43.66 -6.12
CA GLY A 166 -3.45 44.57 -5.08
C GLY A 166 -4.30 43.86 -4.03
N ILE A 167 -4.16 42.51 -3.89
CA ILE A 167 -4.91 41.74 -2.91
C ILE A 167 -4.07 41.63 -1.64
N ALA A 168 -4.50 42.37 -0.60
CA ALA A 168 -3.76 42.39 0.68
C ALA A 168 -3.87 41.06 1.44
N PRO A 169 -2.82 40.68 2.21
CA PRO A 169 -2.89 39.55 3.12
C PRO A 169 -4.06 39.63 4.10
N GLY A 170 -4.78 38.53 4.27
CA GLY A 170 -5.96 38.50 5.14
C GLY A 170 -6.58 37.09 5.20
N PRO A 171 -7.76 36.97 5.84
CA PRO A 171 -8.47 35.65 5.97
C PRO A 171 -8.76 34.99 4.63
N GLY A 172 -8.96 35.78 3.55
CA GLY A 172 -9.18 35.28 2.19
C GLY A 172 -8.05 34.38 1.66
N TYR A 173 -6.80 34.62 2.09
CA TYR A 173 -5.66 33.78 1.72
C TYR A 173 -5.83 32.34 2.21
N ALA A 174 -6.41 32.14 3.39
CA ALA A 174 -6.66 30.81 3.93
C ALA A 174 -7.78 30.09 3.15
N HIS A 175 -8.77 30.79 2.61
CA HIS A 175 -9.79 30.22 1.72
C HIS A 175 -9.14 29.72 0.43
N LEU A 176 -8.40 30.58 -0.25
CA LEU A 176 -7.68 30.19 -1.48
C LEU A 176 -6.74 28.99 -1.22
N GLN A 177 -6.01 28.98 -0.09
CA GLN A 177 -5.07 27.89 0.24
C GLN A 177 -5.79 26.55 0.54
N ARG A 178 -7.10 26.58 0.88
CA ARG A 178 -7.91 25.38 1.00
C ARG A 178 -8.54 24.91 -0.31
N GLY A 179 -8.31 25.64 -1.41
CA GLY A 179 -8.94 25.35 -2.71
C GLY A 179 -10.32 25.98 -2.87
N GLU A 180 -10.69 26.91 -2.00
CA GLU A 180 -11.99 27.62 -2.03
C GLU A 180 -11.85 28.92 -2.82
N ASP A 181 -12.74 29.14 -3.79
CA ASP A 181 -12.82 30.38 -4.51
C ASP A 181 -13.35 31.52 -3.60
N LEU A 182 -12.96 32.77 -3.86
CA LEU A 182 -13.26 33.90 -2.99
C LEU A 182 -13.78 35.07 -3.80
N GLN A 183 -14.89 35.70 -3.34
CA GLN A 183 -15.31 36.97 -3.84
C GLN A 183 -14.78 38.12 -2.95
N LEU A 184 -14.08 39.07 -3.58
CA LEU A 184 -13.60 40.28 -2.91
C LEU A 184 -14.70 41.28 -2.69
N ALA A 185 -14.50 42.26 -1.78
CA ALA A 185 -15.47 43.32 -1.48
C ALA A 185 -15.75 44.26 -2.68
N ASP A 186 -14.83 44.30 -3.63
CA ASP A 186 -15.00 45.07 -4.89
C ASP A 186 -15.75 44.30 -5.99
N GLY A 187 -16.24 43.08 -5.68
CA GLY A 187 -17.01 42.23 -6.58
C GLY A 187 -16.16 41.26 -7.45
N ARG A 188 -14.83 41.37 -7.47
CA ARG A 188 -13.97 40.44 -8.21
C ARG A 188 -14.04 39.03 -7.62
N TRP A 189 -14.07 38.01 -8.48
CA TRP A 189 -13.91 36.61 -8.11
C TRP A 189 -12.47 36.19 -8.28
N LEU A 190 -11.93 35.53 -7.26
CA LEU A 190 -10.62 34.89 -7.30
C LEU A 190 -10.84 33.39 -7.31
N SER A 191 -10.42 32.74 -8.39
CA SER A 191 -10.34 31.26 -8.39
C SER A 191 -9.10 30.79 -7.67
N SER A 192 -9.26 29.90 -6.70
CA SER A 192 -8.12 29.32 -5.97
C SER A 192 -7.09 28.72 -6.93
N ALA A 193 -7.53 28.08 -8.01
CA ALA A 193 -6.64 27.47 -9.01
C ALA A 193 -5.68 28.47 -9.67
N ASP A 194 -6.03 29.76 -9.75
CA ASP A 194 -5.18 30.79 -10.36
C ASP A 194 -4.06 31.27 -9.42
N TYR A 195 -4.23 31.09 -8.12
CA TYR A 195 -3.33 31.61 -7.08
C TYR A 195 -2.68 30.55 -6.22
N THR A 196 -2.91 29.25 -6.54
CA THR A 196 -2.33 28.15 -5.80
C THR A 196 -1.65 27.15 -6.71
N GLN A 197 -0.69 26.46 -6.14
CA GLN A 197 -0.07 25.29 -6.74
C GLN A 197 0.12 24.20 -5.66
N LEU A 198 0.33 22.97 -6.07
CA LEU A 198 0.68 21.93 -5.12
C LEU A 198 1.99 22.30 -4.43
N SER A 199 2.04 22.23 -3.08
CA SER A 199 3.25 22.54 -2.30
C SER A 199 4.40 21.55 -2.56
N ARG A 200 4.09 20.39 -3.14
CA ARG A 200 5.00 19.34 -3.59
C ARG A 200 4.29 18.41 -4.57
N ARG A 201 5.04 17.56 -5.25
CA ARG A 201 4.41 16.48 -6.01
C ARG A 201 3.69 15.48 -5.07
N PRO A 202 2.60 14.85 -5.52
CA PRO A 202 1.98 13.74 -4.80
C PRO A 202 2.96 12.59 -4.60
N ARG A 203 3.01 12.00 -3.41
CA ARG A 203 3.78 10.78 -3.17
C ARG A 203 3.06 9.58 -3.78
N VAL A 204 3.85 8.62 -4.22
CA VAL A 204 3.38 7.41 -4.88
C VAL A 204 4.06 6.20 -4.26
N ALA A 205 3.26 5.24 -3.80
CA ALA A 205 3.73 3.92 -3.42
C ALA A 205 3.13 2.85 -4.34
N VAL A 206 3.95 1.88 -4.71
CA VAL A 206 3.52 0.68 -5.42
C VAL A 206 3.67 -0.50 -4.47
N ILE A 207 2.58 -1.27 -4.30
CA ILE A 207 2.57 -2.48 -3.48
C ILE A 207 2.20 -3.64 -4.41
N ALA A 208 3.15 -4.54 -4.60
CA ALA A 208 2.98 -5.71 -5.45
C ALA A 208 2.33 -6.87 -4.69
N GLY A 209 1.52 -7.67 -5.38
CA GLY A 209 1.23 -9.03 -5.00
C GLY A 209 2.41 -9.97 -5.32
N ASP A 210 2.17 -11.27 -5.24
CA ASP A 210 3.15 -12.29 -5.60
C ASP A 210 3.46 -12.23 -7.10
N ASN A 211 4.73 -12.29 -7.46
CA ASN A 211 5.16 -11.98 -8.82
C ASN A 211 6.57 -12.48 -9.11
N ASP A 212 6.73 -13.36 -10.07
CA ASP A 212 8.04 -13.84 -10.52
C ASP A 212 8.68 -12.97 -11.62
N ARG A 213 7.96 -11.92 -12.08
CA ARG A 213 8.36 -11.02 -13.17
C ARG A 213 8.24 -9.55 -12.76
N PRO A 214 9.18 -9.00 -11.95
CA PRO A 214 9.11 -7.63 -11.45
C PRO A 214 8.94 -6.57 -12.54
N GLU A 215 9.42 -6.82 -13.75
CA GLU A 215 9.34 -5.92 -14.91
C GLU A 215 7.90 -5.57 -15.33
N LEU A 216 6.91 -6.39 -14.97
CA LEU A 216 5.49 -6.10 -15.21
C LEU A 216 4.99 -4.86 -14.46
N LEU A 217 5.70 -4.45 -13.41
CA LEU A 217 5.40 -3.27 -12.62
C LEU A 217 5.96 -1.97 -13.22
N ALA A 218 6.68 -2.01 -14.34
CA ALA A 218 7.38 -0.82 -14.87
C ALA A 218 6.44 0.39 -15.03
N GLY A 219 5.25 0.19 -15.60
CA GLY A 219 4.25 1.26 -15.77
C GLY A 219 3.70 1.81 -14.44
N LEU A 220 3.43 0.93 -13.45
CA LEU A 220 2.99 1.37 -12.12
C LEU A 220 4.09 2.12 -11.36
N CYS A 221 5.35 1.76 -11.59
CA CYS A 221 6.51 2.33 -10.89
C CYS A 221 6.98 3.66 -11.48
N GLU A 222 6.41 4.13 -12.59
CA GLU A 222 6.77 5.42 -13.15
C GLU A 222 6.55 6.56 -12.15
N GLY A 223 7.65 7.22 -11.75
CA GLY A 223 7.63 8.28 -10.74
C GLY A 223 7.25 7.83 -9.32
N ALA A 224 7.33 6.53 -9.00
CA ALA A 224 7.07 6.03 -7.66
C ALA A 224 8.16 6.45 -6.68
N ASP A 225 7.75 6.75 -5.45
CA ASP A 225 8.65 7.02 -4.32
C ASP A 225 9.04 5.74 -3.58
N LEU A 226 8.21 4.72 -3.63
CA LEU A 226 8.39 3.46 -2.94
C LEU A 226 7.86 2.30 -3.76
N LEU A 227 8.64 1.23 -3.83
CA LEU A 227 8.18 -0.10 -4.21
C LEU A 227 8.19 -1.01 -2.98
N VAL A 228 7.07 -1.65 -2.68
CA VAL A 228 6.95 -2.80 -1.78
C VAL A 228 6.75 -4.04 -2.65
N HIS A 229 7.65 -5.00 -2.56
CA HIS A 229 7.62 -6.21 -3.39
C HIS A 229 8.00 -7.44 -2.58
N GLU A 230 7.45 -8.59 -2.94
CA GLU A 230 7.88 -9.85 -2.38
C GLU A 230 9.36 -10.12 -2.70
N ALA A 231 10.04 -10.78 -1.78
CA ALA A 231 11.33 -11.40 -2.00
C ALA A 231 11.33 -12.71 -1.20
N THR A 232 10.54 -13.64 -1.70
CA THR A 232 10.27 -14.91 -1.03
C THR A 232 11.55 -15.71 -0.86
N TYR A 233 12.51 -15.52 -1.77
CA TYR A 233 13.77 -16.27 -1.80
C TYR A 233 14.99 -15.37 -2.07
N THR A 234 16.18 -15.90 -1.74
CA THR A 234 17.45 -15.55 -2.41
C THR A 234 17.52 -16.26 -3.76
N GLU A 235 18.33 -15.79 -4.70
CA GLU A 235 18.39 -16.35 -6.06
C GLU A 235 18.86 -17.82 -6.05
N ASP A 236 19.83 -18.18 -5.20
CA ASP A 236 20.27 -19.56 -5.06
C ASP A 236 19.16 -20.51 -4.61
N ILE A 237 18.30 -20.06 -3.70
CA ILE A 237 17.14 -20.84 -3.24
C ILE A 237 16.04 -20.86 -4.31
N LEU A 238 15.79 -19.76 -4.99
CA LEU A 238 14.81 -19.72 -6.09
C LEU A 238 15.17 -20.72 -7.19
N LEU A 239 16.44 -20.78 -7.58
CA LEU A 239 16.94 -21.74 -8.57
C LEU A 239 16.79 -23.21 -8.10
N GLN A 240 16.93 -23.47 -6.81
CA GLN A 240 16.71 -24.81 -6.24
C GLN A 240 15.22 -25.18 -6.16
N VAL A 241 14.36 -24.23 -5.82
CA VAL A 241 12.91 -24.43 -5.71
C VAL A 241 12.29 -24.61 -7.11
N GLY A 242 12.85 -23.94 -8.10
CA GLY A 242 12.36 -23.95 -9.48
C GLY A 242 11.25 -22.93 -9.74
N PRO A 243 10.75 -22.87 -10.99
CA PRO A 243 9.82 -21.82 -11.44
C PRO A 243 8.37 -22.03 -10.97
N GLU A 244 7.98 -23.24 -10.55
CA GLU A 244 6.58 -23.61 -10.27
C GLU A 244 5.85 -22.69 -9.27
N PRO A 245 6.49 -22.22 -8.17
CA PRO A 245 5.83 -21.34 -7.22
C PRO A 245 5.57 -19.93 -7.75
N GLN A 246 6.26 -19.51 -8.83
CA GLN A 246 6.17 -18.18 -9.44
C GLN A 246 6.37 -17.05 -8.42
N HIS A 247 7.54 -17.04 -7.76
CA HIS A 247 8.00 -15.99 -6.85
C HIS A 247 9.31 -15.38 -7.31
N SER A 248 9.64 -14.21 -6.75
CA SER A 248 10.89 -13.51 -7.01
C SER A 248 11.97 -13.80 -5.97
N SER A 249 13.22 -13.60 -6.40
CA SER A 249 14.35 -13.46 -5.49
C SER A 249 14.61 -11.99 -5.16
N ALA A 250 15.35 -11.79 -4.07
CA ALA A 250 15.82 -10.47 -3.66
C ALA A 250 16.68 -9.80 -4.76
N GLU A 251 17.50 -10.59 -5.47
CA GLU A 251 18.32 -10.11 -6.58
C GLU A 251 17.47 -9.56 -7.73
N ARG A 252 16.44 -10.32 -8.19
CA ARG A 252 15.60 -9.92 -9.33
C ARG A 252 14.86 -8.62 -9.04
N VAL A 253 14.28 -8.53 -7.87
CA VAL A 253 13.55 -7.32 -7.43
C VAL A 253 14.49 -6.13 -7.28
N ALA A 254 15.67 -6.33 -6.70
CA ALA A 254 16.67 -5.28 -6.50
C ALA A 254 17.17 -4.73 -7.86
N ARG A 255 17.47 -5.60 -8.83
CA ARG A 255 17.86 -5.20 -10.19
C ARG A 255 16.77 -4.39 -10.88
N PHE A 256 15.51 -4.82 -10.77
CA PHE A 256 14.38 -4.09 -11.32
C PHE A 256 14.24 -2.70 -10.67
N ALA A 257 14.29 -2.61 -9.34
CA ALA A 257 14.18 -1.34 -8.62
C ALA A 257 15.32 -0.35 -9.01
N GLU A 258 16.54 -0.86 -9.19
CA GLU A 258 17.67 -0.06 -9.67
C GLU A 258 17.45 0.44 -11.10
N GLN A 259 17.04 -0.43 -12.02
CA GLN A 259 16.75 -0.07 -13.42
C GLN A 259 15.66 1.00 -13.52
N GLN A 260 14.61 0.89 -12.71
CA GLN A 260 13.52 1.87 -12.66
C GLN A 260 13.86 3.13 -11.85
N ARG A 261 15.06 3.21 -11.25
CA ARG A 261 15.50 4.33 -10.40
C ARG A 261 14.52 4.64 -9.28
N ILE A 262 13.91 3.61 -8.70
CA ILE A 262 12.98 3.76 -7.57
C ILE A 262 13.82 4.16 -6.35
N PRO A 263 13.52 5.27 -5.66
CA PRO A 263 14.38 5.74 -4.57
C PRO A 263 14.33 4.86 -3.32
N ASN A 264 13.19 4.20 -3.06
CA ASN A 264 13.01 3.36 -1.87
C ASN A 264 12.42 2.00 -2.24
N LEU A 265 13.00 0.94 -1.67
CA LEU A 265 12.56 -0.44 -1.82
C LEU A 265 12.34 -1.07 -0.44
N ILE A 266 11.15 -1.63 -0.23
CA ILE A 266 10.88 -2.50 0.94
C ILE A 266 10.59 -3.91 0.41
N LEU A 267 11.38 -4.88 0.85
CA LEU A 267 11.15 -6.29 0.56
C LEU A 267 10.28 -6.91 1.67
N THR A 268 9.36 -7.77 1.29
CA THR A 268 8.40 -8.45 2.18
C THR A 268 8.15 -9.89 1.73
N HIS A 269 7.16 -10.57 2.32
CA HIS A 269 6.70 -11.89 1.91
C HIS A 269 7.83 -12.95 1.95
N PHE A 270 8.51 -13.02 3.11
CA PHE A 270 9.65 -13.90 3.25
C PHE A 270 9.22 -15.34 3.52
N SER A 271 9.81 -16.30 2.83
CA SER A 271 9.62 -17.72 3.12
C SER A 271 9.94 -18.03 4.59
N PRO A 272 9.14 -18.86 5.27
CA PRO A 272 9.40 -19.29 6.66
C PRO A 272 10.76 -19.94 6.89
N ARG A 273 11.46 -20.33 5.84
CA ARG A 273 12.83 -20.87 5.90
C ARG A 273 13.85 -19.83 6.36
N TYR A 274 13.57 -18.53 6.19
CA TYR A 274 14.47 -17.45 6.61
C TYR A 274 14.17 -17.03 8.03
N LEU A 275 15.07 -17.32 8.94
CA LEU A 275 14.94 -16.99 10.35
C LEU A 275 15.47 -15.58 10.63
N SER A 276 14.95 -14.92 11.67
CA SER A 276 15.51 -13.65 12.17
C SER A 276 16.84 -13.86 12.91
N LYS A 277 17.01 -15.02 13.55
CA LYS A 277 18.24 -15.41 14.26
C LYS A 277 18.51 -16.90 14.01
N PRO A 278 19.77 -17.29 13.87
CA PRO A 278 20.11 -18.70 13.67
C PRO A 278 19.78 -19.51 14.94
N ARG A 279 19.29 -20.72 14.77
CA ARG A 279 19.04 -21.71 15.83
C ARG A 279 20.09 -22.80 15.80
N ARG A 280 20.63 -23.11 14.62
CA ARG A 280 21.66 -24.11 14.35
C ARG A 280 22.53 -23.64 13.18
N GLN A 281 23.69 -24.31 13.04
CA GLN A 281 24.56 -24.08 11.89
C GLN A 281 23.86 -24.46 10.58
N GLY A 282 23.95 -23.58 9.57
CA GLY A 282 23.32 -23.79 8.25
C GLY A 282 21.89 -23.23 8.12
N ASP A 283 21.31 -22.66 9.18
CA ASP A 283 20.03 -21.96 9.07
C ASP A 283 20.12 -20.76 8.11
N ARG A 284 19.12 -20.60 7.24
CA ARG A 284 18.99 -19.42 6.37
C ARG A 284 18.44 -18.25 7.17
N LEU A 285 18.95 -17.07 6.89
CA LEU A 285 18.58 -15.85 7.62
C LEU A 285 17.97 -14.80 6.70
N VAL A 286 16.99 -14.05 7.22
CA VAL A 286 16.42 -12.88 6.50
C VAL A 286 17.51 -11.85 6.14
N ALA A 287 18.60 -11.79 6.90
CA ALA A 287 19.76 -10.96 6.58
C ALA A 287 20.39 -11.29 5.21
N GLU A 288 20.26 -12.53 4.72
CA GLU A 288 20.77 -12.95 3.41
C GLU A 288 19.98 -12.30 2.28
N ILE A 289 18.64 -12.16 2.43
CA ILE A 289 17.78 -11.39 1.52
C ILE A 289 18.28 -9.94 1.40
N ARG A 290 18.57 -9.30 2.54
CA ARG A 290 19.13 -7.94 2.56
C ARG A 290 20.49 -7.87 1.88
N ALA A 291 21.37 -8.80 2.20
CA ALA A 291 22.73 -8.81 1.65
C ALA A 291 22.74 -9.03 0.14
N GLU A 292 21.83 -9.87 -0.37
CA GLU A 292 21.68 -10.10 -1.81
C GLU A 292 21.15 -8.85 -2.51
N ALA A 293 20.02 -8.29 -2.05
CA ALA A 293 19.45 -7.09 -2.65
C ALA A 293 20.41 -5.90 -2.67
N ARG A 294 21.21 -5.71 -1.61
CA ARG A 294 22.19 -4.61 -1.51
C ARG A 294 23.31 -4.68 -2.56
N ARG A 295 23.59 -5.85 -3.13
CA ARG A 295 24.57 -5.96 -4.22
C ARG A 295 24.07 -5.38 -5.54
N HIS A 296 22.76 -5.22 -5.69
CA HIS A 296 22.10 -4.87 -6.95
C HIS A 296 21.23 -3.60 -6.88
N TYR A 297 21.10 -3.01 -5.69
CA TYR A 297 20.28 -1.81 -5.50
C TYR A 297 21.00 -0.79 -4.61
N SER A 298 21.18 0.42 -5.15
CA SER A 298 21.89 1.53 -4.51
C SER A 298 20.99 2.44 -3.69
N GLY A 299 19.67 2.41 -3.93
CA GLY A 299 18.69 3.23 -3.24
C GLY A 299 18.46 2.82 -1.77
N GLN A 300 17.45 3.39 -1.14
CA GLN A 300 17.11 3.12 0.26
C GLN A 300 16.38 1.77 0.37
N LEU A 301 17.06 0.73 0.89
CA LEU A 301 16.54 -0.63 1.05
C LEU A 301 16.13 -0.92 2.48
N GLN A 302 14.92 -1.44 2.67
CA GLN A 302 14.45 -1.98 3.94
C GLN A 302 13.88 -3.40 3.76
N LEU A 303 13.86 -4.17 4.85
CA LEU A 303 13.09 -5.40 4.96
C LEU A 303 11.89 -5.14 5.86
N ALA A 304 10.72 -5.59 5.43
CA ALA A 304 9.51 -5.46 6.21
C ALA A 304 9.59 -6.31 7.50
N GLU A 305 9.08 -5.77 8.57
CA GLU A 305 8.87 -6.45 9.84
C GLU A 305 7.44 -6.22 10.31
N ASP A 306 6.85 -7.22 10.93
CA ASP A 306 5.49 -7.10 11.46
C ASP A 306 5.39 -5.94 12.44
N LEU A 307 4.35 -5.12 12.28
CA LEU A 307 4.04 -3.92 13.05
C LEU A 307 5.02 -2.75 12.84
N ALA A 308 6.07 -2.91 12.03
CA ALA A 308 6.91 -1.79 11.65
C ALA A 308 6.16 -0.81 10.75
N SER A 309 6.43 0.47 10.97
CA SER A 309 5.84 1.57 10.19
C SER A 309 6.93 2.43 9.59
N TRP A 310 6.65 2.91 8.38
CA TRP A 310 7.55 3.77 7.62
C TRP A 310 6.81 5.00 7.10
N LEU A 311 7.45 6.14 7.12
CA LEU A 311 6.95 7.38 6.55
C LEU A 311 7.74 7.72 5.28
N ILE A 312 7.06 7.83 4.14
CA ILE A 312 7.63 8.55 3.00
C ILE A 312 7.50 10.03 3.33
N SER A 313 8.64 10.70 3.56
CA SER A 313 8.70 12.13 3.90
C SER A 313 8.28 13.01 2.72
N ARG A 314 8.25 14.32 2.93
CA ARG A 314 7.97 15.30 1.86
C ARG A 314 9.02 15.29 0.77
N ASP A 315 10.24 14.96 1.13
CA ASP A 315 11.40 14.91 0.25
C ASP A 315 11.62 13.53 -0.38
N GLY A 316 10.64 12.61 -0.20
CA GLY A 316 10.70 11.25 -0.76
C GLY A 316 11.58 10.27 0.01
N MET A 317 12.13 10.66 1.17
CA MET A 317 12.93 9.78 2.02
C MET A 317 12.04 8.81 2.82
N LEU A 318 12.50 7.60 3.02
CA LEU A 318 11.82 6.59 3.84
C LEU A 318 12.35 6.64 5.28
N LEU A 319 11.52 7.03 6.22
CA LEU A 319 11.86 7.20 7.63
C LEU A 319 11.12 6.16 8.49
N PRO A 320 11.79 5.48 9.44
CA PRO A 320 11.12 4.61 10.40
C PRO A 320 10.27 5.45 11.37
N LEU A 321 9.14 4.88 11.84
CA LEU A 321 8.23 5.49 12.81
C LEU A 321 8.19 4.71 14.13
#